data_1c75da87c35c211de0e100b01a44becf
#
_entry.id   1c75da87c35c211de0e100b01a44becf
#
_cell.length_a   1.000
_cell.length_b   1.000
_cell.length_c   1.000
_cell.angle_alpha   90.00
_cell.angle_beta   90.00
_cell.angle_gamma   90.00
#
_symmetry.space_group_name_H-M   'P 1'
#
loop_
_entity.id
_entity.type
_entity.pdbx_description
1 polymer ?
#
loop_
_entity_poly.entity_id
_entity_poly.type
_entity_poly.pdbx_seq_one_letter_code
_entity_poly.pdbx_strand_id
1 'polypeptide(L)'
;MTSAQADERLADLQTFKAAFFKALAHPVRIRILEELVHGERSVQEIQLALGLEQSVVSQQLSVLRANNVVVGRKAGVSVRYSVRDQLVGDLLVVARQIFNNQLSGTQHLLRQLRKEHRQRARR
;
A
#
# COMPACT_ATOMS: atom_id res chain seq x y z
N MET A 1 -33.48 2.70 -14.82
CA MET A 1 -32.10 2.29 -15.24
C MET A 1 -32.21 1.02 -16.04
N THR A 2 -31.65 0.99 -17.24
CA THR A 2 -31.60 -0.22 -18.07
C THR A 2 -30.49 -1.17 -17.57
N SER A 3 -30.58 -2.43 -17.93
CA SER A 3 -29.56 -3.44 -17.64
C SER A 3 -28.18 -3.02 -18.19
N ALA A 4 -28.13 -2.50 -19.42
CA ALA A 4 -26.90 -2.00 -20.04
C ALA A 4 -26.26 -0.84 -19.26
N GLN A 5 -27.08 0.10 -18.77
CA GLN A 5 -26.60 1.22 -17.96
C GLN A 5 -26.05 0.77 -16.59
N ALA A 6 -26.67 -0.25 -15.98
CA ALA A 6 -26.20 -0.84 -14.75
C ALA A 6 -24.85 -1.55 -14.96
N ASP A 7 -24.69 -2.25 -16.07
CA ASP A 7 -23.45 -2.94 -16.44
C ASP A 7 -22.32 -1.95 -16.71
N GLU A 8 -22.59 -0.84 -17.40
CA GLU A 8 -21.62 0.23 -17.64
C GLU A 8 -21.15 0.86 -16.33
N ARG A 9 -22.07 1.16 -15.40
CA ARG A 9 -21.71 1.71 -14.08
C ARG A 9 -20.87 0.74 -13.27
N LEU A 10 -21.17 -0.55 -13.33
CA LEU A 10 -20.39 -1.57 -12.65
C LEU A 10 -18.99 -1.65 -13.23
N ALA A 11 -18.85 -1.63 -14.56
CA ALA A 11 -17.56 -1.64 -15.24
C ALA A 11 -16.73 -0.40 -14.89
N ASP A 12 -17.35 0.79 -14.84
CA ASP A 12 -16.68 2.05 -14.44
C ASP A 12 -16.21 1.96 -13.00
N LEU A 13 -17.00 1.42 -12.10
CA LEU A 13 -16.64 1.24 -10.70
C LEU A 13 -15.48 0.27 -10.54
N GLN A 14 -15.47 -0.83 -11.28
CA GLN A 14 -14.36 -1.79 -11.28
C GLN A 14 -13.07 -1.16 -11.80
N THR A 15 -13.15 -0.38 -12.87
CA THR A 15 -12.01 0.36 -13.42
C THR A 15 -11.46 1.36 -12.40
N PHE A 16 -12.33 2.06 -11.71
CA PHE A 16 -11.96 3.00 -10.64
C PHE A 16 -11.26 2.29 -9.48
N LYS A 17 -11.79 1.15 -9.04
CA LYS A 17 -11.16 0.32 -7.99
C LYS A 17 -9.78 -0.16 -8.41
N ALA A 18 -9.65 -0.63 -9.64
CA ALA A 18 -8.36 -1.09 -10.18
C ALA A 18 -7.33 0.03 -10.20
N ALA A 19 -7.72 1.23 -10.62
CA ALA A 19 -6.85 2.41 -10.61
C ALA A 19 -6.40 2.78 -9.20
N PHE A 20 -7.28 2.68 -8.21
CA PHE A 20 -6.94 2.89 -6.80
C PHE A 20 -5.88 1.90 -6.32
N PHE A 21 -6.07 0.60 -6.55
CA PHE A 21 -5.09 -0.41 -6.18
C PHE A 21 -3.77 -0.24 -6.90
N LYS A 22 -3.82 0.14 -8.18
CA LYS A 22 -2.62 0.43 -8.97
C LYS A 22 -1.84 1.60 -8.38
N ALA A 23 -2.52 2.63 -7.88
CA ALA A 23 -1.88 3.75 -7.21
C ALA A 23 -1.16 3.33 -5.93
N LEU A 24 -1.60 2.28 -5.25
CA LEU A 24 -0.93 1.73 -4.08
C LEU A 24 0.21 0.77 -4.43
N ALA A 25 0.24 0.22 -5.63
CA ALA A 25 1.09 -0.89 -6.04
C ALA A 25 2.53 -0.45 -6.37
N HIS A 26 3.20 0.16 -5.41
CA HIS A 26 4.60 0.57 -5.52
C HIS A 26 5.23 0.57 -4.12
N PRO A 27 6.41 -0.05 -3.93
CA PRO A 27 7.02 -0.19 -2.60
C PRO A 27 7.20 1.15 -1.87
N VAL A 28 7.68 2.18 -2.56
CA VAL A 28 7.89 3.49 -1.94
C VAL A 28 6.56 4.14 -1.56
N ARG A 29 5.54 4.04 -2.41
CA ARG A 29 4.22 4.59 -2.11
C ARG A 29 3.60 3.91 -0.88
N ILE A 30 3.75 2.61 -0.75
CA ILE A 30 3.28 1.87 0.43
C ILE A 30 4.00 2.36 1.69
N ARG A 31 5.33 2.51 1.63
CA ARG A 31 6.13 3.02 2.76
C ARG A 31 5.70 4.43 3.17
N ILE A 32 5.45 5.31 2.20
CA ILE A 32 4.97 6.66 2.46
C ILE A 32 3.62 6.63 3.17
N LEU A 33 2.69 5.81 2.68
CA LEU A 33 1.36 5.69 3.29
C LEU A 33 1.43 5.13 4.71
N GLU A 34 2.30 4.16 4.97
CA GLU A 34 2.50 3.62 6.31
C GLU A 34 2.98 4.70 7.28
N GLU A 35 3.78 5.67 6.83
CA GLU A 35 4.16 6.84 7.63
C GLU A 35 2.98 7.79 7.84
N LEU A 36 2.25 8.10 6.77
CA LEU A 36 1.16 9.09 6.81
C LEU A 36 -0.05 8.64 7.63
N VAL A 37 -0.27 7.34 7.79
CA VAL A 37 -1.38 6.86 8.63
C VAL A 37 -1.20 7.20 10.10
N HIS A 38 0.02 7.52 10.54
CA HIS A 38 0.32 7.96 11.90
C HIS A 38 0.10 9.46 12.11
N GLY A 39 -0.10 10.24 11.06
CA GLY A 39 -0.33 11.66 11.12
C GLY A 39 0.30 12.40 9.94
N GLU A 40 0.01 13.69 9.85
CA GLU A 40 0.59 14.55 8.82
C GLU A 40 2.11 14.57 8.86
N ARG A 41 2.73 14.61 7.68
CA ARG A 41 4.20 14.72 7.52
C ARG A 41 4.52 15.65 6.36
N SER A 42 5.61 16.40 6.51
CA SER A 42 6.24 17.14 5.40
C SER A 42 7.10 16.18 4.56
N VAL A 43 7.52 16.64 3.37
CA VAL A 43 8.45 15.87 2.53
C VAL A 43 9.73 15.55 3.31
N GLN A 44 10.29 16.53 4.04
CA GLN A 44 11.51 16.33 4.81
C GLN A 44 11.33 15.28 5.90
N GLU A 45 10.22 15.31 6.61
CA GLU A 45 9.92 14.31 7.65
C GLU A 45 9.82 12.90 7.05
N ILE A 46 9.19 12.76 5.88
CA ILE A 46 9.11 11.48 5.17
C ILE A 46 10.49 11.02 4.71
N GLN A 47 11.31 11.92 4.15
CA GLN A 47 12.68 11.62 3.74
C GLN A 47 13.50 11.05 4.90
N LEU A 48 13.45 11.70 6.04
CA LEU A 48 14.19 11.26 7.23
C LEU A 48 13.69 9.91 7.73
N ALA A 49 12.38 9.70 7.75
CA ALA A 49 11.79 8.45 8.22
C ALA A 49 12.12 7.27 7.31
N LEU A 50 12.16 7.49 5.99
CA LEU A 50 12.34 6.41 5.01
C LEU A 50 13.77 6.29 4.48
N GLY A 51 14.63 7.28 4.73
CA GLY A 51 15.99 7.30 4.21
C GLY A 51 16.03 7.44 2.68
N LEU A 52 15.13 8.23 2.11
CA LEU A 52 15.00 8.42 0.66
C LEU A 52 15.37 9.85 0.26
N GLU A 53 15.69 10.04 -1.01
CA GLU A 53 15.95 11.36 -1.58
C GLU A 53 14.64 12.13 -1.78
N GLN A 54 14.72 13.46 -1.73
CA GLN A 54 13.57 14.35 -1.89
C GLN A 54 12.82 14.12 -3.20
N SER A 55 13.56 13.98 -4.31
CA SER A 55 12.97 13.77 -5.63
C SER A 55 12.12 12.50 -5.69
N VAL A 56 12.58 11.43 -5.05
CA VAL A 56 11.84 10.16 -4.99
C VAL A 56 10.55 10.34 -4.20
N VAL A 57 10.63 10.94 -3.01
CA VAL A 57 9.47 11.17 -2.15
C VAL A 57 8.46 12.08 -2.83
N SER A 58 8.93 13.21 -3.39
CA SER A 58 8.06 14.18 -4.06
C SER A 58 7.34 13.58 -5.26
N GLN A 59 8.04 12.79 -6.06
CA GLN A 59 7.46 12.11 -7.23
C GLN A 59 6.35 11.15 -6.81
N GLN A 60 6.59 10.34 -5.80
CA GLN A 60 5.61 9.36 -5.35
C GLN A 60 4.42 10.02 -4.65
N LEU A 61 4.64 11.10 -3.89
CA LEU A 61 3.55 11.90 -3.34
C LEU A 61 2.67 12.51 -4.42
N SER A 62 3.27 12.96 -5.52
CA SER A 62 2.52 13.49 -6.66
C SER A 62 1.60 12.44 -7.27
N VAL A 63 2.07 11.21 -7.42
CA VAL A 63 1.25 10.11 -7.92
C VAL A 63 0.09 9.81 -6.96
N LEU A 64 0.36 9.72 -5.67
CA LEU A 64 -0.66 9.47 -4.65
C LEU A 64 -1.70 10.60 -4.62
N ARG A 65 -1.26 11.85 -4.72
CA ARG A 65 -2.13 13.01 -4.73
C ARG A 65 -3.01 13.04 -5.98
N ALA A 66 -2.45 12.76 -7.15
CA ALA A 66 -3.19 12.71 -8.42
C ALA A 66 -4.29 11.65 -8.39
N ASN A 67 -4.11 10.57 -7.64
CA ASN A 67 -5.07 9.49 -7.48
C ASN A 67 -5.96 9.64 -6.23
N ASN A 68 -5.94 10.80 -5.60
CA ASN A 68 -6.75 11.13 -4.42
C ASN A 68 -6.54 10.21 -3.20
N VAL A 69 -5.36 9.62 -3.08
CA VAL A 69 -5.00 8.79 -1.92
C VAL A 69 -4.51 9.67 -0.77
N VAL A 70 -3.79 10.75 -1.09
CA VAL A 70 -3.31 11.73 -0.11
C VAL A 70 -3.76 13.11 -0.47
N VAL A 71 -3.75 14.00 0.52
CA VAL A 71 -4.00 15.44 0.35
C VAL A 71 -2.80 16.21 0.87
N GLY A 72 -2.53 17.37 0.25
CA GLY A 72 -1.50 18.29 0.71
C GLY A 72 -2.15 19.54 1.28
N ARG A 73 -1.62 20.01 2.40
CA ARG A 73 -2.06 21.25 3.07
C ARG A 73 -0.87 22.18 3.22
N LYS A 74 -0.99 23.41 2.72
CA LYS A 74 0.05 24.43 2.94
C LYS A 74 0.15 24.78 4.42
N ALA A 75 1.38 24.77 4.94
CA ALA A 75 1.69 25.16 6.30
C ALA A 75 2.96 26.01 6.26
N GLY A 76 2.78 27.34 6.16
CA GLY A 76 3.90 28.27 5.95
C GLY A 76 4.57 28.05 4.59
N VAL A 77 5.86 27.80 4.58
CA VAL A 77 6.65 27.56 3.36
C VAL A 77 6.68 26.09 2.95
N SER A 78 6.13 25.20 3.76
CA SER A 78 6.11 23.77 3.48
C SER A 78 4.69 23.28 3.22
N VAL A 79 4.60 22.07 2.69
CA VAL A 79 3.33 21.36 2.48
C VAL A 79 3.32 20.15 3.41
N ARG A 80 2.22 19.97 4.12
CA ARG A 80 2.01 18.81 4.96
C ARG A 80 1.05 17.86 4.27
N TYR A 81 1.43 16.61 4.21
CA TYR A 81 0.66 15.55 3.53
C TYR A 81 -0.01 14.64 4.56
N SER A 82 -1.20 14.20 4.22
CA SER A 82 -1.95 13.23 5.03
C SER A 82 -2.74 12.29 4.13
N VAL A 83 -3.11 11.14 4.65
CA VAL A 83 -4.03 10.25 3.92
C VAL A 83 -5.40 10.91 3.82
N ARG A 84 -6.01 10.80 2.65
CA ARG A 84 -7.33 11.40 2.43
C ARG A 84 -8.41 10.71 3.26
N ASP A 85 -8.31 9.39 3.41
CA ASP A 85 -9.25 8.57 4.16
C ASP A 85 -8.47 7.66 5.10
N GLN A 86 -8.83 7.67 6.38
CA GLN A 86 -8.14 6.85 7.39
C GLN A 86 -8.33 5.35 7.14
N LEU A 87 -9.32 4.94 6.37
CA LEU A 87 -9.51 3.54 5.96
C LEU A 87 -8.35 3.00 5.12
N VAL A 88 -7.54 3.87 4.51
CA VAL A 88 -6.29 3.45 3.84
C VAL A 88 -5.36 2.74 4.83
N GLY A 89 -5.27 3.24 6.06
CA GLY A 89 -4.50 2.59 7.12
C GLY A 89 -5.02 1.19 7.45
N ASP A 90 -6.33 1.06 7.56
CA ASP A 90 -6.98 -0.24 7.83
C ASP A 90 -6.72 -1.23 6.69
N LEU A 91 -6.79 -0.77 5.45
CA LEU A 91 -6.48 -1.58 4.26
C LEU A 91 -5.05 -2.11 4.30
N LEU A 92 -4.09 -1.26 4.66
CA LEU A 92 -2.68 -1.65 4.76
C LEU A 92 -2.46 -2.68 5.87
N VAL A 93 -3.15 -2.54 7.00
CA VAL A 93 -3.09 -3.51 8.10
C VAL A 93 -3.62 -4.88 7.64
N VAL A 94 -4.77 -4.90 6.96
CA VAL A 94 -5.36 -6.13 6.44
C VAL A 94 -4.42 -6.79 5.40
N ALA A 95 -3.84 -6.00 4.50
CA ALA A 95 -2.88 -6.50 3.52
C ALA A 95 -1.67 -7.14 4.21
N ARG A 96 -1.15 -6.50 5.26
CA ARG A 96 -0.04 -7.05 6.06
C ARG A 96 -0.41 -8.40 6.68
N GLN A 97 -1.63 -8.53 7.22
CA GLN A 97 -2.11 -9.80 7.78
C GLN A 97 -2.16 -10.90 6.73
N ILE A 98 -2.63 -10.58 5.53
CA ILE A 98 -2.66 -11.53 4.41
C ILE A 98 -1.25 -12.02 4.08
N PHE A 99 -0.28 -11.10 3.95
CA PHE A 99 1.10 -11.45 3.67
C PHE A 99 1.73 -12.27 4.78
N ASN A 100 1.49 -11.92 6.04
CA ASN A 100 1.99 -12.67 7.18
C ASN A 100 1.45 -14.10 7.19
N ASN A 101 0.18 -14.28 6.87
CA ASN A 101 -0.44 -15.62 6.77
C ASN A 101 0.19 -16.44 5.64
N GLN A 102 0.45 -15.81 4.48
CA GLN A 102 1.11 -16.47 3.35
C GLN A 102 2.54 -16.91 3.71
N LEU A 103 3.30 -16.02 4.35
CA LEU A 103 4.67 -16.33 4.79
C LEU A 103 4.68 -17.46 5.83
N SER A 104 3.77 -17.43 6.80
CA SER A 104 3.63 -18.50 7.81
C SER A 104 3.29 -19.83 7.16
N GLY A 105 2.37 -19.84 6.19
CA GLY A 105 2.03 -21.03 5.42
C GLY A 105 3.22 -21.59 4.64
N THR A 106 3.97 -20.72 3.98
CA THR A 106 5.18 -21.10 3.24
C THR A 106 6.25 -21.66 4.18
N GLN A 107 6.50 -21.02 5.31
CA GLN A 107 7.46 -21.49 6.31
C GLN A 107 7.07 -22.86 6.88
N HIS A 108 5.79 -23.04 7.16
CA HIS A 108 5.27 -24.32 7.64
C HIS A 108 5.48 -25.42 6.61
N LEU A 109 5.18 -25.16 5.34
CA LEU A 109 5.40 -26.10 4.23
C LEU A 109 6.87 -26.46 4.10
N LEU A 110 7.76 -25.49 4.15
CA LEU A 110 9.21 -25.73 4.08
C LEU A 110 9.71 -26.60 5.23
N ARG A 111 9.18 -26.37 6.44
CA ARG A 111 9.52 -27.20 7.61
C ARG A 111 9.08 -28.66 7.41
N GLN A 112 7.88 -28.86 6.88
CA GLN A 112 7.38 -30.20 6.59
C GLN A 112 8.23 -30.92 5.55
N LEU A 113 8.58 -30.24 4.46
CA LEU A 113 9.42 -30.80 3.40
C LEU A 113 10.81 -31.17 3.93
N ARG A 114 11.41 -30.35 4.79
CA ARG A 114 12.70 -30.65 5.43
C ARG A 114 12.60 -31.87 6.33
N LYS A 115 11.51 -31.99 7.08
CA LYS A 115 11.27 -33.14 7.97
C LYS A 115 11.16 -34.43 7.19
N GLU A 116 10.39 -34.41 6.10
CA GLU A 116 10.24 -35.57 5.20
C GLU A 116 11.58 -35.99 4.59
N HIS A 117 12.36 -35.02 4.14
CA HIS A 117 13.70 -35.27 3.58
C HIS A 117 14.63 -35.94 4.60
N ARG A 118 14.63 -35.47 5.85
CA ARG A 118 15.42 -36.10 6.92
C ARG A 118 14.96 -37.52 7.19
N GLN A 119 13.66 -37.78 7.20
CA GLN A 119 13.12 -39.12 7.41
C GLN A 119 13.54 -40.08 6.28
N ARG A 120 13.52 -39.62 5.03
CA ARG A 120 13.99 -40.40 3.88
C ARG A 120 15.47 -40.68 3.94
N ALA A 121 16.29 -39.74 4.39
CA ALA A 121 17.75 -39.91 4.52
C ALA A 121 18.13 -40.91 5.60
N ARG A 122 17.24 -41.19 6.58
CA ARG A 122 17.45 -42.12 7.68
C ARG A 122 17.04 -43.57 7.36
N ARG A 123 16.39 -43.79 6.22
CA ARG A 123 15.95 -45.14 5.81
C ARG A 123 17.02 -45.92 5.05
#